data_60d45e59245ce631350e36ba3dca2248
#
_entry.id   60d45e59245ce631350e36ba3dca2248
#
_cell.length_a   1.000
_cell.length_b   1.000
_cell.length_c   1.000
_cell.angle_alpha   90.00
_cell.angle_beta   90.00
_cell.angle_gamma   90.00
#
_symmetry.space_group_name_H-M   'P 1'
#
loop_
_entity.id
_entity.type
_entity.pdbx_description
1 polymer ?
#
loop_
_entity_poly.entity_id
_entity_poly.type
_entity_poly.pdbx_seq_one_letter_code
_entity_poly.pdbx_strand_id
1 'polypeptide(L)'
;ECTQNWLSDLKLRASWGINGNDQIDNNATYNLYYTNMSNGSYNFNGDGTTVLPEVQKDRSGNNDLKWEETKQLNFGIDAAFFDNRLGLTLDYFQKKTTGMLIQKPYIGVIGEGGYKWYNAASMDNSGVEATFTWRDEIKDFKYDISFNLSYYKNEITELPDVIKYTWGGGNGVDKTIVGQPYGSWMSYKAAGVFKTKQEVYEYLSKYDVQIGAPGVGRIRYKDLNGDNIINTADMDWQGSDQPRFIGGLNIGAAYKGFDLSVSVS
;
A
#
# COMPACT_ATOMS: atom_id res chain seq x y z
N GLU A 1 14.90 -18.81 41.66
CA GLU A 1 14.68 -17.99 42.90
C GLU A 1 15.36 -16.61 42.84
N CYS A 2 16.39 -16.39 42.04
CA CYS A 2 17.09 -15.05 41.94
C CYS A 2 16.34 -14.00 41.10
N THR A 3 15.26 -14.33 40.43
CA THR A 3 14.51 -13.42 39.55
C THR A 3 13.23 -12.86 40.14
N GLN A 4 12.77 -13.39 41.28
CA GLN A 4 11.48 -13.07 41.88
C GLN A 4 11.31 -11.61 42.35
N ASN A 5 12.39 -10.87 42.59
CA ASN A 5 12.28 -9.53 43.13
C ASN A 5 12.08 -8.42 42.04
N TRP A 6 12.33 -8.72 40.79
CA TRP A 6 12.22 -7.71 39.72
C TRP A 6 11.41 -8.20 38.52
N LEU A 7 11.36 -9.51 38.22
CA LEU A 7 10.59 -10.12 37.15
C LEU A 7 9.37 -10.81 37.76
N SER A 8 8.18 -10.23 37.51
CA SER A 8 6.92 -10.74 38.06
C SER A 8 6.28 -11.80 37.16
N ASP A 9 6.39 -11.64 35.86
CA ASP A 9 5.87 -12.59 34.87
C ASP A 9 6.68 -12.52 33.57
N LEU A 10 6.80 -13.66 32.89
CA LEU A 10 7.40 -13.76 31.56
C LEU A 10 6.69 -14.81 30.73
N LYS A 11 6.12 -14.39 29.61
CA LYS A 11 5.44 -15.27 28.67
C LYS A 11 6.00 -15.10 27.27
N LEU A 12 6.39 -16.21 26.65
CA LEU A 12 6.78 -16.26 25.25
C LEU A 12 5.61 -16.77 24.41
N ARG A 13 5.39 -16.14 23.30
CA ARG A 13 4.34 -16.50 22.33
C ARG A 13 4.97 -16.75 20.97
N ALA A 14 4.54 -17.83 20.31
CA ALA A 14 4.86 -18.11 18.91
C ALA A 14 3.62 -18.66 18.24
N SER A 15 3.33 -18.17 17.05
CA SER A 15 2.24 -18.69 16.23
C SER A 15 2.61 -18.68 14.75
N TRP A 16 2.12 -19.68 14.04
CA TRP A 16 2.22 -19.80 12.61
C TRP A 16 0.88 -20.26 12.06
N GLY A 17 0.50 -19.74 10.89
CA GLY A 17 -0.75 -20.09 10.25
C GLY A 17 -0.80 -19.67 8.79
N ILE A 18 -1.75 -20.25 8.08
CA ILE A 18 -2.08 -19.92 6.69
C ILE A 18 -3.53 -19.50 6.64
N ASN A 19 -3.80 -18.34 6.06
CA ASN A 19 -5.13 -17.81 5.83
C ASN A 19 -5.39 -17.70 4.33
N GLY A 20 -6.58 -18.12 3.89
CA GLY A 20 -7.08 -17.89 2.54
C GLY A 20 -7.96 -16.64 2.50
N ASN A 21 -7.92 -15.94 1.37
CA ASN A 21 -8.83 -14.84 1.05
C ASN A 21 -9.38 -15.03 -0.36
N ASP A 22 -10.71 -14.99 -0.50
CA ASP A 22 -11.46 -15.13 -1.76
C ASP A 22 -12.31 -13.89 -2.07
N GLN A 23 -11.94 -12.73 -1.54
CA GLN A 23 -12.72 -11.49 -1.64
C GLN A 23 -12.67 -10.90 -3.05
N ILE A 24 -13.33 -11.58 -3.99
CA ILE A 24 -13.56 -11.15 -5.38
C ILE A 24 -15.04 -11.30 -5.72
N ASP A 25 -15.42 -10.78 -6.87
CA ASP A 25 -16.77 -10.98 -7.42
C ASP A 25 -17.10 -12.48 -7.58
N ASN A 26 -18.26 -12.90 -7.08
CA ASN A 26 -18.75 -14.29 -7.12
C ASN A 26 -18.79 -14.89 -8.54
N ASN A 27 -18.86 -14.04 -9.57
CA ASN A 27 -18.90 -14.44 -10.97
C ASN A 27 -17.56 -14.32 -11.69
N ALA A 28 -16.44 -14.18 -10.96
CA ALA A 28 -15.10 -13.98 -11.54
C ALA A 28 -14.62 -15.16 -12.40
N THR A 29 -15.18 -16.35 -12.19
CA THR A 29 -14.90 -17.55 -12.99
C THR A 29 -15.70 -17.64 -14.28
N TYR A 30 -16.79 -16.87 -14.43
CA TYR A 30 -17.68 -16.94 -15.58
C TYR A 30 -17.46 -15.80 -16.57
N ASN A 31 -17.66 -16.08 -17.86
CA ASN A 31 -17.81 -15.04 -18.88
C ASN A 31 -19.14 -14.33 -18.67
N LEU A 32 -19.11 -13.02 -18.54
CA LEU A 32 -20.31 -12.21 -18.44
C LEU A 32 -20.53 -11.44 -19.74
N TYR A 33 -21.79 -11.35 -20.13
CA TYR A 33 -22.23 -10.61 -21.30
C TYR A 33 -23.36 -9.66 -20.90
N TYR A 34 -23.43 -8.52 -21.56
CA TYR A 34 -24.51 -7.57 -21.39
C TYR A 34 -25.04 -7.13 -22.76
N THR A 35 -26.29 -6.71 -22.80
CA THR A 35 -26.87 -6.11 -23.98
C THR A 35 -26.70 -4.61 -23.95
N ASN A 36 -26.14 -4.05 -25.01
CA ASN A 36 -25.93 -2.62 -25.16
C ASN A 36 -26.66 -2.08 -26.39
N MET A 37 -27.50 -1.08 -26.16
CA MET A 37 -28.23 -0.40 -27.24
C MET A 37 -27.55 0.85 -27.76
N SER A 38 -26.53 1.36 -27.04
CA SER A 38 -25.89 2.67 -27.37
C SER A 38 -24.63 2.57 -28.20
N ASN A 39 -23.85 1.50 -28.08
CA ASN A 39 -22.52 1.42 -28.71
C ASN A 39 -22.39 0.31 -29.76
N GLY A 40 -23.37 -0.57 -29.91
CA GLY A 40 -23.23 -1.75 -30.73
C GLY A 40 -24.55 -2.22 -31.28
N SER A 41 -25.37 -1.31 -31.75
CA SER A 41 -26.63 -1.67 -32.38
C SER A 41 -26.44 -1.81 -33.88
N TYR A 42 -26.85 -2.96 -34.42
CA TYR A 42 -26.81 -3.24 -35.84
C TYR A 42 -28.19 -3.10 -36.44
N ASN A 43 -28.28 -2.32 -37.52
CA ASN A 43 -29.44 -2.28 -38.38
C ASN A 43 -29.29 -3.28 -39.53
N PHE A 44 -29.69 -4.52 -39.31
CA PHE A 44 -29.58 -5.59 -40.31
C PHE A 44 -30.51 -5.39 -41.55
N ASN A 45 -31.60 -4.62 -41.40
CA ASN A 45 -32.54 -4.42 -42.47
C ASN A 45 -32.26 -3.18 -43.32
N GLY A 46 -31.32 -2.34 -42.92
CA GLY A 46 -30.97 -1.09 -43.62
C GLY A 46 -32.09 -0.03 -43.63
N ASP A 47 -33.15 -0.25 -42.88
CA ASP A 47 -34.35 0.62 -42.82
C ASP A 47 -34.20 1.81 -41.85
N GLY A 48 -33.14 1.80 -41.04
CA GLY A 48 -32.85 2.84 -40.01
C GLY A 48 -33.80 2.81 -38.81
N THR A 49 -34.74 1.89 -38.76
CA THR A 49 -35.79 1.84 -37.73
C THR A 49 -35.72 0.63 -36.83
N THR A 50 -35.19 -0.49 -37.30
CA THR A 50 -35.09 -1.75 -36.54
C THR A 50 -33.66 -1.94 -36.06
N VAL A 51 -33.38 -1.51 -34.83
CA VAL A 51 -32.09 -1.64 -34.19
C VAL A 51 -32.15 -2.84 -33.24
N LEU A 52 -31.30 -3.85 -33.47
CA LEU A 52 -31.16 -4.97 -32.57
C LEU A 52 -30.03 -4.68 -31.58
N PRO A 53 -30.24 -4.95 -30.26
CA PRO A 53 -29.22 -4.75 -29.26
C PRO A 53 -28.04 -5.72 -29.50
N GLU A 54 -26.84 -5.21 -29.44
CA GLU A 54 -25.64 -6.04 -29.45
C GLU A 54 -25.47 -6.75 -28.09
N VAL A 55 -25.01 -7.98 -28.15
CA VAL A 55 -24.51 -8.71 -26.97
C VAL A 55 -23.01 -8.50 -26.92
N GLN A 56 -22.57 -7.69 -25.96
CA GLN A 56 -21.17 -7.41 -25.75
C GLN A 56 -20.64 -8.19 -24.55
N LYS A 57 -19.41 -8.70 -24.64
CA LYS A 57 -18.73 -9.33 -23.51
C LYS A 57 -18.30 -8.26 -22.52
N ASP A 58 -18.78 -8.36 -21.29
CA ASP A 58 -18.42 -7.46 -20.19
C ASP A 58 -17.10 -7.90 -19.57
N ARG A 59 -17.00 -9.20 -19.29
CA ARG A 59 -15.85 -9.75 -18.58
C ARG A 59 -15.58 -11.19 -18.99
N SER A 60 -14.30 -11.53 -19.08
CA SER A 60 -13.86 -12.91 -19.22
C SER A 60 -13.65 -13.58 -17.88
N GLY A 61 -14.20 -14.77 -17.73
CA GLY A 61 -14.00 -15.60 -16.57
C GLY A 61 -12.62 -16.26 -16.54
N ASN A 62 -12.21 -16.68 -15.35
CA ASN A 62 -11.01 -17.47 -15.15
C ASN A 62 -11.29 -18.66 -14.23
N ASN A 63 -11.31 -19.87 -14.79
CA ASN A 63 -11.57 -21.10 -14.06
C ASN A 63 -10.36 -21.56 -13.22
N ASP A 64 -9.17 -20.98 -13.43
CA ASP A 64 -7.95 -21.33 -12.71
C ASP A 64 -7.74 -20.49 -11.45
N LEU A 65 -8.71 -19.66 -11.08
CA LEU A 65 -8.65 -18.83 -9.89
C LEU A 65 -8.56 -19.68 -8.63
N LYS A 66 -7.65 -19.27 -7.77
CA LYS A 66 -7.43 -19.81 -6.42
C LYS A 66 -7.58 -18.69 -5.40
N TRP A 67 -7.75 -19.06 -4.14
CA TRP A 67 -7.70 -18.11 -3.04
C TRP A 67 -6.30 -17.49 -2.95
N GLU A 68 -6.25 -16.25 -2.53
CA GLU A 68 -4.99 -15.65 -2.05
C GLU A 68 -4.54 -16.39 -0.80
N GLU A 69 -3.28 -16.70 -0.69
CA GLU A 69 -2.70 -17.37 0.46
C GLU A 69 -1.80 -16.43 1.24
N THR A 70 -2.12 -16.22 2.52
CA THR A 70 -1.27 -15.47 3.45
C THR A 70 -0.68 -16.40 4.49
N LYS A 71 0.63 -16.60 4.44
CA LYS A 71 1.42 -17.26 5.48
C LYS A 71 1.82 -16.21 6.51
N GLN A 72 1.51 -16.47 7.78
CA GLN A 72 1.82 -15.58 8.87
C GLN A 72 2.63 -16.29 9.95
N LEU A 73 3.68 -15.62 10.40
CA LEU A 73 4.52 -16.01 11.53
C LEU A 73 4.53 -14.86 12.52
N ASN A 74 4.30 -15.17 13.82
CA ASN A 74 4.37 -14.18 14.89
C ASN A 74 5.22 -14.73 16.02
N PHE A 75 6.03 -13.85 16.63
CA PHE A 75 6.73 -14.08 17.90
C PHE A 75 6.43 -12.93 18.84
N GLY A 76 6.09 -13.26 20.08
CA GLY A 76 5.78 -12.25 21.09
C GLY A 76 6.43 -12.57 22.43
N ILE A 77 6.72 -11.51 23.16
CA ILE A 77 7.21 -11.54 24.53
C ILE A 77 6.32 -10.63 25.37
N ASP A 78 5.71 -11.18 26.42
CA ASP A 78 5.05 -10.42 27.47
C ASP A 78 5.90 -10.54 28.74
N ALA A 79 6.28 -9.42 29.32
CA ALA A 79 7.04 -9.39 30.54
C ALA A 79 6.43 -8.37 31.52
N ALA A 80 6.37 -8.75 32.79
CA ALA A 80 5.97 -7.85 33.86
C ALA A 80 7.08 -7.77 34.91
N PHE A 81 7.33 -6.56 35.39
CA PHE A 81 8.40 -6.27 36.33
C PHE A 81 7.87 -5.48 37.52
N PHE A 82 8.59 -5.55 38.65
CA PHE A 82 8.34 -4.77 39.86
C PHE A 82 6.91 -4.92 40.39
N ASP A 83 6.49 -6.15 40.66
CA ASP A 83 5.13 -6.48 41.12
C ASP A 83 4.05 -5.97 40.15
N ASN A 84 4.28 -6.18 38.84
CA ASN A 84 3.40 -5.77 37.75
C ASN A 84 3.26 -4.25 37.56
N ARG A 85 4.14 -3.43 38.10
CA ARG A 85 4.13 -1.98 37.86
C ARG A 85 4.58 -1.65 36.43
N LEU A 86 5.63 -2.31 35.94
CA LEU A 86 6.09 -2.18 34.55
C LEU A 86 5.64 -3.41 33.74
N GLY A 87 4.87 -3.18 32.69
CA GLY A 87 4.53 -4.17 31.68
C GLY A 87 5.25 -3.85 30.36
N LEU A 88 5.76 -4.88 29.71
CA LEU A 88 6.38 -4.84 28.39
C LEU A 88 5.78 -5.92 27.51
N THR A 89 5.26 -5.53 26.35
CA THR A 89 4.86 -6.44 25.28
C THR A 89 5.66 -6.10 24.04
N LEU A 90 6.32 -7.09 23.45
CA LEU A 90 7.03 -6.99 22.19
C LEU A 90 6.51 -8.07 21.26
N ASP A 91 6.11 -7.68 20.06
CA ASP A 91 5.67 -8.59 19.02
C ASP A 91 6.45 -8.34 17.73
N TYR A 92 6.89 -9.43 17.10
CA TYR A 92 7.40 -9.44 15.74
C TYR A 92 6.45 -10.26 14.88
N PHE A 93 6.11 -9.75 13.71
CA PHE A 93 5.29 -10.47 12.75
C PHE A 93 5.92 -10.44 11.34
N GLN A 94 5.66 -11.51 10.61
CA GLN A 94 5.93 -11.60 9.19
C GLN A 94 4.72 -12.23 8.49
N LYS A 95 4.21 -11.56 7.45
CA LYS A 95 3.10 -12.02 6.61
C LYS A 95 3.57 -12.03 5.16
N LYS A 96 3.45 -13.18 4.50
CA LYS A 96 3.73 -13.34 3.09
C LYS A 96 2.44 -13.71 2.37
N THR A 97 1.93 -12.80 1.55
CA THR A 97 0.75 -13.02 0.70
C THR A 97 1.19 -13.38 -0.70
N THR A 98 0.72 -14.50 -1.21
CA THR A 98 1.02 -15.01 -2.55
C THR A 98 -0.26 -15.25 -3.32
N GLY A 99 -0.19 -15.17 -4.63
CA GLY A 99 -1.35 -15.36 -5.49
C GLY A 99 -2.43 -14.29 -5.30
N MET A 100 -2.04 -13.04 -4.99
CA MET A 100 -2.99 -11.94 -4.86
C MET A 100 -3.83 -11.80 -6.13
N LEU A 101 -5.11 -11.59 -5.94
CA LEU A 101 -6.10 -11.47 -7.01
C LEU A 101 -6.05 -10.07 -7.61
N ILE A 102 -5.62 -9.98 -8.83
CA ILE A 102 -5.52 -8.72 -9.57
C ILE A 102 -6.28 -8.80 -10.89
N GLN A 103 -6.82 -7.67 -11.31
CA GLN A 103 -7.41 -7.51 -12.63
C GLN A 103 -6.33 -7.14 -13.64
N LYS A 104 -6.21 -7.93 -14.67
CA LYS A 104 -5.26 -7.72 -15.76
C LYS A 104 -6.03 -7.30 -17.01
N PRO A 105 -5.68 -6.18 -17.66
CA PRO A 105 -6.31 -5.77 -18.90
C PRO A 105 -5.97 -6.77 -20.01
N TYR A 106 -6.93 -6.97 -20.90
CA TYR A 106 -6.70 -7.73 -22.12
C TYR A 106 -5.94 -6.92 -23.16
N ILE A 107 -5.13 -7.62 -23.94
CA ILE A 107 -4.52 -7.05 -25.14
C ILE A 107 -5.63 -6.89 -26.18
N GLY A 108 -5.88 -5.67 -26.65
CA GLY A 108 -7.00 -5.33 -27.55
C GLY A 108 -7.07 -6.13 -28.85
N VAL A 109 -5.95 -6.68 -29.33
CA VAL A 109 -5.89 -7.54 -30.51
C VAL A 109 -6.61 -8.89 -30.36
N ILE A 110 -6.94 -9.31 -29.14
CA ILE A 110 -7.68 -10.56 -28.91
C ILE A 110 -9.18 -10.36 -29.12
N GLY A 111 -9.66 -9.10 -29.23
CA GLY A 111 -11.07 -8.80 -29.46
C GLY A 111 -11.98 -9.07 -28.25
N GLU A 112 -11.39 -9.48 -27.12
CA GLU A 112 -12.10 -9.70 -25.86
C GLU A 112 -11.97 -8.44 -25.00
N GLY A 113 -13.00 -7.62 -24.91
CA GLY A 113 -13.04 -6.47 -24.01
C GLY A 113 -13.07 -6.88 -22.54
N GLY A 114 -12.69 -5.93 -21.67
CA GLY A 114 -12.81 -6.05 -20.22
C GLY A 114 -11.56 -6.53 -19.50
N TYR A 115 -11.75 -6.90 -18.26
CA TYR A 115 -10.70 -7.37 -17.36
C TYR A 115 -10.89 -8.84 -17.02
N LYS A 116 -9.81 -9.52 -16.67
CA LYS A 116 -9.84 -10.89 -16.16
C LYS A 116 -9.07 -10.96 -14.86
N TRP A 117 -9.60 -11.65 -13.86
CA TRP A 117 -8.92 -11.90 -12.61
C TRP A 117 -7.83 -12.96 -12.75
N TYR A 118 -6.73 -12.74 -12.08
CA TYR A 118 -5.58 -13.67 -12.01
C TYR A 118 -4.98 -13.67 -10.61
N ASN A 119 -4.49 -14.82 -10.18
CA ASN A 119 -3.60 -14.94 -9.03
C ASN A 119 -2.17 -14.64 -9.48
N ALA A 120 -1.72 -13.41 -9.37
CA ALA A 120 -0.53 -13.01 -10.10
C ALA A 120 0.39 -11.99 -9.41
N ALA A 121 0.08 -11.59 -8.18
CA ALA A 121 0.93 -10.70 -7.41
C ALA A 121 1.31 -11.31 -6.07
N SER A 122 2.38 -10.85 -5.48
CA SER A 122 2.83 -11.23 -4.14
C SER A 122 3.29 -10.01 -3.36
N MET A 123 3.11 -10.06 -2.02
CA MET A 123 3.44 -8.97 -1.12
C MET A 123 3.92 -9.52 0.22
N ASP A 124 4.98 -8.93 0.74
CA ASP A 124 5.53 -9.22 2.05
C ASP A 124 5.26 -8.05 3.01
N ASN A 125 4.81 -8.40 4.22
CA ASN A 125 4.63 -7.46 5.32
C ASN A 125 5.39 -7.97 6.53
N SER A 126 6.19 -7.12 7.17
CA SER A 126 6.88 -7.47 8.41
C SER A 126 6.92 -6.27 9.33
N GLY A 127 6.94 -6.51 10.63
CA GLY A 127 6.97 -5.42 11.57
C GLY A 127 7.27 -5.84 12.98
N VAL A 128 7.46 -4.83 13.82
CA VAL A 128 7.66 -4.95 15.26
C VAL A 128 6.67 -4.02 15.95
N GLU A 129 6.00 -4.52 16.97
CA GLU A 129 5.10 -3.77 17.83
C GLU A 129 5.63 -3.83 19.27
N ALA A 130 5.64 -2.70 19.94
CA ALA A 130 6.08 -2.58 21.33
C ALA A 130 5.05 -1.81 22.14
N THR A 131 4.70 -2.33 23.29
CA THR A 131 3.85 -1.64 24.26
C THR A 131 4.53 -1.64 25.62
N PHE A 132 4.67 -0.45 26.19
CA PHE A 132 5.18 -0.23 27.54
C PHE A 132 4.06 0.32 28.40
N THR A 133 3.84 -0.26 29.57
CA THR A 133 2.87 0.22 30.53
C THR A 133 3.55 0.41 31.88
N TRP A 134 3.33 1.55 32.49
CA TRP A 134 3.75 1.79 33.86
C TRP A 134 2.53 2.16 34.69
N ARG A 135 2.36 1.52 35.85
CA ARG A 135 1.28 1.79 36.80
C ARG A 135 1.85 1.84 38.19
N ASP A 136 1.54 2.87 38.92
CA ASP A 136 1.97 2.98 40.30
C ASP A 136 0.98 3.83 41.12
N GLU A 137 1.13 3.77 42.46
CA GLU A 137 0.35 4.58 43.38
C GLU A 137 1.24 5.15 44.49
N ILE A 138 1.01 6.42 44.79
CA ILE A 138 1.67 7.14 45.87
C ILE A 138 0.59 7.67 46.79
N LYS A 139 0.30 6.95 47.88
CA LYS A 139 -0.83 7.23 48.79
C LYS A 139 -2.15 7.24 48.03
N ASP A 140 -2.84 8.39 48.01
CA ASP A 140 -4.13 8.57 47.31
C ASP A 140 -3.99 8.91 45.81
N PHE A 141 -2.77 9.09 45.32
CA PHE A 141 -2.49 9.44 43.92
C PHE A 141 -2.13 8.17 43.15
N LYS A 142 -2.99 7.80 42.17
CA LYS A 142 -2.77 6.68 41.23
C LYS A 142 -2.46 7.25 39.87
N TYR A 143 -1.51 6.65 39.17
CA TYR A 143 -1.18 7.05 37.81
C TYR A 143 -0.80 5.84 36.96
N ASP A 144 -1.11 5.95 35.67
CA ASP A 144 -0.71 5.00 34.65
C ASP A 144 -0.22 5.72 33.39
N ILE A 145 0.80 5.16 32.79
CA ILE A 145 1.36 5.64 31.53
C ILE A 145 1.47 4.44 30.61
N SER A 146 0.90 4.55 29.40
CA SER A 146 1.02 3.53 28.38
C SER A 146 1.56 4.16 27.09
N PHE A 147 2.65 3.62 26.60
CA PHE A 147 3.27 4.01 25.33
C PHE A 147 3.26 2.81 24.40
N ASN A 148 2.74 2.98 23.18
CA ASN A 148 2.82 1.99 22.13
C ASN A 148 3.58 2.54 20.93
N LEU A 149 4.30 1.68 20.25
CA LEU A 149 5.04 1.98 19.03
C LEU A 149 4.97 0.79 18.10
N SER A 150 4.56 1.04 16.86
CA SER A 150 4.56 0.05 15.79
C SER A 150 5.45 0.53 14.65
N TYR A 151 6.31 -0.35 14.17
CA TYR A 151 7.06 -0.18 12.94
C TYR A 151 6.72 -1.31 12.00
N TYR A 152 6.36 -1.00 10.77
CA TYR A 152 6.13 -2.03 9.77
C TYR A 152 6.73 -1.67 8.41
N LYS A 153 7.12 -2.70 7.66
CA LYS A 153 7.58 -2.65 6.29
C LYS A 153 6.62 -3.46 5.44
N ASN A 154 6.12 -2.85 4.39
CA ASN A 154 5.35 -3.49 3.32
C ASN A 154 6.18 -3.45 2.05
N GLU A 155 6.15 -4.51 1.25
CA GLU A 155 6.88 -4.61 -0.01
C GLU A 155 6.14 -5.50 -1.00
N ILE A 156 5.88 -4.99 -2.20
CA ILE A 156 5.39 -5.79 -3.31
C ILE A 156 6.56 -6.57 -3.88
N THR A 157 6.47 -7.90 -3.84
CA THR A 157 7.59 -8.78 -4.23
C THR A 157 7.48 -9.32 -5.64
N GLU A 158 6.25 -9.39 -6.18
CA GLU A 158 6.01 -9.96 -7.50
C GLU A 158 4.84 -9.30 -8.21
N LEU A 159 4.99 -9.07 -9.51
CA LEU A 159 3.94 -8.65 -10.43
C LEU A 159 4.13 -9.34 -11.78
N PRO A 160 3.03 -9.59 -12.53
CA PRO A 160 3.12 -10.07 -13.91
C PRO A 160 3.83 -9.07 -14.82
N ASP A 161 4.64 -9.58 -15.76
CA ASP A 161 5.43 -8.74 -16.67
C ASP A 161 4.58 -7.74 -17.47
N VAL A 162 3.35 -8.12 -17.83
CA VAL A 162 2.43 -7.28 -18.64
C VAL A 162 2.04 -5.98 -17.92
N ILE A 163 1.97 -5.98 -16.58
CA ILE A 163 1.58 -4.82 -15.78
C ILE A 163 2.71 -4.31 -14.90
N LYS A 164 3.88 -4.91 -14.97
CA LYS A 164 5.01 -4.67 -14.08
C LYS A 164 5.41 -3.20 -13.98
N TYR A 165 5.35 -2.48 -15.10
CA TYR A 165 5.76 -1.08 -15.17
C TYR A 165 4.59 -0.08 -15.12
N THR A 166 3.35 -0.55 -15.17
CA THR A 166 2.16 0.30 -15.19
C THR A 166 1.33 0.21 -13.92
N TRP A 167 1.35 -0.96 -13.25
CA TRP A 167 0.57 -1.16 -12.05
C TRP A 167 1.15 -0.41 -10.84
N GLY A 168 0.29 0.16 -10.03
CA GLY A 168 0.70 0.86 -8.81
C GLY A 168 1.46 2.17 -9.07
N GLY A 169 1.33 2.74 -10.27
CA GLY A 169 1.94 4.03 -10.61
C GLY A 169 3.41 3.94 -11.06
N GLY A 170 3.84 2.80 -11.60
CA GLY A 170 5.11 2.71 -12.33
C GLY A 170 5.18 3.73 -13.49
N ASN A 171 6.37 4.03 -13.99
CA ASN A 171 6.55 5.07 -15.04
C ASN A 171 6.19 4.60 -16.46
N GLY A 172 5.76 3.37 -16.63
CA GLY A 172 5.43 2.78 -17.92
C GLY A 172 6.62 2.41 -18.80
N VAL A 173 7.85 2.66 -18.35
CA VAL A 173 9.09 2.47 -19.14
C VAL A 173 9.98 1.42 -18.49
N ASP A 174 10.59 1.73 -17.35
CA ASP A 174 11.64 0.92 -16.72
C ASP A 174 11.48 0.79 -15.21
N LYS A 175 10.63 1.60 -14.57
CA LYS A 175 10.44 1.57 -13.11
C LYS A 175 9.13 0.91 -12.72
N THR A 176 9.23 -0.03 -11.81
CA THR A 176 8.13 -0.84 -11.29
C THR A 176 7.95 -0.62 -9.79
N ILE A 177 6.73 -0.83 -9.29
CA ILE A 177 6.45 -0.83 -7.86
C ILE A 177 7.04 -2.06 -7.13
N VAL A 178 7.50 -3.08 -7.83
CA VAL A 178 8.17 -4.24 -7.21
C VAL A 178 9.38 -3.77 -6.42
N GLY A 179 9.48 -4.18 -5.17
CA GLY A 179 10.47 -3.69 -4.21
C GLY A 179 10.05 -2.43 -3.45
N GLN A 180 8.88 -1.87 -3.75
CA GLN A 180 8.33 -0.70 -3.05
C GLN A 180 7.10 -1.08 -2.22
N PRO A 181 6.75 -0.29 -1.20
CA PRO A 181 5.50 -0.45 -0.47
C PRO A 181 4.27 -0.26 -1.37
N TYR A 182 3.18 -0.95 -1.03
CA TYR A 182 1.88 -0.64 -1.59
C TYR A 182 1.51 0.83 -1.26
N GLY A 183 0.87 1.52 -2.20
CA GLY A 183 0.57 2.95 -2.04
C GLY A 183 1.79 3.86 -2.26
N SER A 184 2.91 3.33 -2.78
CA SER A 184 4.03 4.16 -3.23
C SER A 184 3.66 4.95 -4.48
N TRP A 185 4.16 6.16 -4.58
CA TRP A 185 3.90 7.04 -5.71
C TRP A 185 5.19 7.59 -6.32
N MET A 186 5.14 7.83 -7.63
CA MET A 186 6.25 8.36 -8.40
C MET A 186 6.00 9.81 -8.79
N SER A 187 7.06 10.58 -8.82
CA SER A 187 7.04 11.97 -9.34
C SER A 187 8.41 12.39 -9.81
N TYR A 188 8.47 13.53 -10.49
CA TYR A 188 9.70 14.17 -10.91
C TYR A 188 10.39 14.83 -9.72
N LYS A 189 11.72 14.73 -9.61
CA LYS A 189 12.48 15.42 -8.57
C LYS A 189 12.64 16.89 -8.91
N ALA A 190 12.19 17.76 -8.03
CA ALA A 190 12.38 19.20 -8.18
C ALA A 190 13.85 19.60 -8.02
N ALA A 191 14.34 20.46 -8.90
CA ALA A 191 15.64 21.13 -8.81
C ALA A 191 15.49 22.59 -8.33
N GLY A 192 14.30 23.01 -7.93
CA GLY A 192 13.95 24.37 -7.54
C GLY A 192 12.85 24.96 -8.42
N VAL A 193 12.73 26.28 -8.38
CA VAL A 193 11.75 27.07 -9.14
C VAL A 193 12.51 28.03 -10.03
N PHE A 194 12.06 28.21 -11.27
CA PHE A 194 12.62 29.23 -12.16
C PHE A 194 12.31 30.64 -11.63
N LYS A 195 13.34 31.42 -11.35
CA LYS A 195 13.19 32.79 -10.83
C LYS A 195 13.21 33.82 -11.93
N THR A 196 13.90 33.56 -13.04
CA THR A 196 14.09 34.50 -14.15
C THR A 196 13.84 33.84 -15.50
N LYS A 197 13.55 34.64 -16.53
CA LYS A 197 13.47 34.16 -17.91
C LYS A 197 14.80 33.61 -18.40
N GLN A 198 15.91 34.15 -17.92
CA GLN A 198 17.24 33.68 -18.27
C GLN A 198 17.46 32.23 -17.85
N GLU A 199 17.10 31.86 -16.62
CA GLU A 199 17.17 30.48 -16.14
C GLU A 199 16.31 29.51 -16.98
N VAL A 200 15.16 29.98 -17.46
CA VAL A 200 14.31 29.18 -18.36
C VAL A 200 14.99 28.93 -19.69
N TYR A 201 15.60 29.98 -20.30
CA TYR A 201 16.33 29.83 -21.56
C TYR A 201 17.54 28.90 -21.41
N GLU A 202 18.33 29.05 -20.37
CA GLU A 202 19.47 28.17 -20.08
C GLU A 202 19.04 26.71 -19.90
N TYR A 203 17.94 26.49 -19.21
CA TYR A 203 17.38 25.14 -19.02
C TYR A 203 16.91 24.53 -20.34
N LEU A 204 16.15 25.27 -21.15
CA LEU A 204 15.67 24.82 -22.45
C LEU A 204 16.80 24.67 -23.50
N SER A 205 17.92 25.36 -23.33
CA SER A 205 19.08 25.15 -24.19
C SER A 205 19.82 23.84 -23.90
N LYS A 206 19.64 23.31 -22.69
CA LYS A 206 20.30 22.10 -22.23
C LYS A 206 19.40 20.85 -22.33
N TYR A 207 18.11 21.02 -22.08
CA TYR A 207 17.18 19.89 -21.95
C TYR A 207 16.04 19.99 -22.97
N ASP A 208 15.71 18.86 -23.58
CA ASP A 208 14.44 18.69 -24.28
C ASP A 208 13.35 18.35 -23.26
N VAL A 209 12.40 19.26 -23.05
CA VAL A 209 11.37 19.10 -22.00
C VAL A 209 10.06 18.63 -22.60
N GLN A 210 9.72 17.38 -22.37
CA GLN A 210 8.51 16.72 -22.87
C GLN A 210 7.33 16.76 -21.89
N ILE A 211 7.52 17.33 -20.68
CA ILE A 211 6.52 17.45 -19.64
C ILE A 211 6.24 18.91 -19.29
N GLY A 212 5.07 19.36 -19.64
CA GLY A 212 4.66 20.74 -19.37
C GLY A 212 5.61 21.80 -19.98
N ALA A 213 5.23 23.05 -19.95
CA ALA A 213 6.06 24.14 -20.44
C ALA A 213 6.85 24.78 -19.30
N PRO A 214 8.20 24.85 -19.35
CA PRO A 214 8.99 25.60 -18.39
C PRO A 214 8.63 27.10 -18.41
N GLY A 215 8.68 27.76 -17.27
CA GLY A 215 8.34 29.17 -17.14
C GLY A 215 8.71 29.73 -15.78
N VAL A 216 8.85 31.04 -15.66
CA VAL A 216 9.13 31.72 -14.40
C VAL A 216 8.02 31.40 -13.40
N GLY A 217 8.39 31.03 -12.18
CA GLY A 217 7.49 30.58 -11.12
C GLY A 217 7.11 29.10 -11.18
N ARG A 218 7.50 28.37 -12.22
CA ARG A 218 7.26 26.93 -12.33
C ARG A 218 8.42 26.12 -11.77
N ILE A 219 8.14 24.86 -11.41
CA ILE A 219 9.14 23.93 -10.90
C ILE A 219 10.08 23.54 -12.05
N ARG A 220 11.37 23.53 -11.73
CA ARG A 220 12.43 22.97 -12.55
C ARG A 220 12.68 21.54 -12.14
N TYR A 221 12.64 20.60 -13.07
CA TYR A 221 12.85 19.17 -12.81
C TYR A 221 14.29 18.75 -13.07
N LYS A 222 14.72 17.68 -12.41
CA LYS A 222 16.03 17.08 -12.61
C LYS A 222 15.95 16.03 -13.70
N ASP A 223 16.95 16.01 -14.56
CA ASP A 223 17.30 14.88 -15.41
C ASP A 223 17.97 13.82 -14.51
N LEU A 224 17.33 12.67 -14.32
CA LEU A 224 17.80 11.63 -13.42
C LEU A 224 18.60 10.54 -14.14
N ASN A 225 18.32 10.30 -15.42
CA ASN A 225 19.01 9.30 -16.22
C ASN A 225 20.20 9.88 -17.02
N GLY A 226 20.29 11.22 -17.15
CA GLY A 226 21.40 11.91 -17.78
C GLY A 226 21.33 11.96 -19.32
N ASP A 227 20.15 11.75 -19.91
CA ASP A 227 19.94 11.74 -21.36
C ASP A 227 19.65 13.13 -21.95
N ASN A 228 19.56 14.16 -21.11
CA ASN A 228 19.16 15.54 -21.43
C ASN A 228 17.73 15.67 -21.97
N ILE A 229 16.85 14.70 -21.70
CA ILE A 229 15.44 14.74 -22.03
C ILE A 229 14.66 14.66 -20.72
N ILE A 230 13.79 15.63 -20.44
CA ILE A 230 12.93 15.59 -19.26
C ILE A 230 11.60 14.94 -19.62
N ASN A 231 11.43 13.68 -19.25
CA ASN A 231 10.25 12.87 -19.56
C ASN A 231 9.92 11.86 -18.44
N THR A 232 9.04 10.90 -18.69
CA THR A 232 8.61 9.91 -17.70
C THR A 232 9.73 9.00 -17.18
N ALA A 233 10.85 8.87 -17.90
CA ALA A 233 12.02 8.13 -17.43
C ALA A 233 12.73 8.81 -16.25
N ASP A 234 12.53 10.14 -16.07
CA ASP A 234 13.05 10.91 -14.93
C ASP A 234 12.18 10.84 -13.68
N MET A 235 11.05 10.16 -13.73
CA MET A 235 10.27 9.94 -12.53
C MET A 235 11.01 8.97 -11.59
N ASP A 236 10.88 9.22 -10.29
CA ASP A 236 11.44 8.35 -9.25
C ASP A 236 10.48 8.24 -8.06
N TRP A 237 10.65 7.20 -7.26
CA TRP A 237 9.83 6.95 -6.08
C TRP A 237 10.03 8.06 -5.05
N GLN A 238 8.92 8.63 -4.58
CA GLN A 238 8.93 9.71 -3.58
C GLN A 238 8.60 9.20 -2.18
N GLY A 239 7.97 8.06 -2.07
CA GLY A 239 7.56 7.44 -0.82
C GLY A 239 6.23 6.71 -0.96
N SER A 240 5.64 6.38 0.17
CA SER A 240 4.33 5.74 0.29
C SER A 240 3.45 6.58 1.21
N ASP A 241 2.15 6.53 1.00
CA ASP A 241 1.13 7.10 1.88
C ASP A 241 0.97 6.32 3.19
N GLN A 242 1.60 5.13 3.27
CA GLN A 242 1.57 4.29 4.47
C GLN A 242 2.64 4.74 5.47
N PRO A 243 2.28 5.20 6.68
CA PRO A 243 3.25 5.55 7.70
C PRO A 243 3.99 4.29 8.16
N ARG A 244 5.32 4.35 8.22
CA ARG A 244 6.14 3.22 8.70
C ARG A 244 6.17 3.13 10.22
N PHE A 245 5.96 4.25 10.90
CA PHE A 245 5.92 4.37 12.35
C PHE A 245 4.56 4.89 12.77
N ILE A 246 3.95 4.20 13.72
CA ILE A 246 2.72 4.63 14.37
C ILE A 246 2.98 4.50 15.87
N GLY A 247 2.66 5.54 16.62
CA GLY A 247 2.86 5.55 18.07
C GLY A 247 1.73 6.23 18.79
N GLY A 248 1.53 5.87 20.05
CA GLY A 248 0.53 6.47 20.92
C GLY A 248 1.01 6.54 22.37
N LEU A 249 0.60 7.57 23.06
CA LEU A 249 0.85 7.80 24.47
C LEU A 249 -0.47 8.03 25.19
N ASN A 250 -0.71 7.23 26.23
CA ASN A 250 -1.85 7.43 27.13
C ASN A 250 -1.31 7.69 28.54
N ILE A 251 -1.84 8.71 29.20
CA ILE A 251 -1.52 9.05 30.58
C ILE A 251 -2.83 9.14 31.34
N GLY A 252 -2.94 8.34 32.41
CA GLY A 252 -4.03 8.40 33.36
C GLY A 252 -3.53 8.87 34.73
N ALA A 253 -4.33 9.66 35.44
CA ALA A 253 -4.07 10.03 36.81
C ALA A 253 -5.37 10.18 37.61
N ALA A 254 -5.39 9.69 38.83
CA ALA A 254 -6.52 9.80 39.72
C ALA A 254 -6.08 10.29 41.12
N TYR A 255 -6.81 11.24 41.68
CA TYR A 255 -6.55 11.79 43.01
C TYR A 255 -7.85 12.25 43.69
N LYS A 256 -8.17 11.61 44.81
CA LYS A 256 -9.30 12.00 45.69
C LYS A 256 -10.63 12.28 44.95
N GLY A 257 -10.98 11.39 44.01
CA GLY A 257 -12.23 11.49 43.25
C GLY A 257 -12.15 12.37 41.97
N PHE A 258 -10.98 12.89 41.64
CA PHE A 258 -10.69 13.52 40.34
C PHE A 258 -9.90 12.56 39.45
N ASP A 259 -10.33 12.44 38.22
CA ASP A 259 -9.66 11.62 37.19
C ASP A 259 -9.26 12.50 36.01
N LEU A 260 -8.04 12.26 35.50
CA LEU A 260 -7.50 12.87 34.28
C LEU A 260 -7.06 11.79 33.33
N SER A 261 -7.43 11.90 32.07
CA SER A 261 -6.93 11.04 31.00
C SER A 261 -6.51 11.87 29.80
N VAL A 262 -5.31 11.61 29.29
CA VAL A 262 -4.75 12.27 28.09
C VAL A 262 -4.29 11.19 27.15
N SER A 263 -4.72 11.28 25.88
CA SER A 263 -4.32 10.38 24.80
C SER A 263 -3.77 11.21 23.64
N VAL A 264 -2.62 10.77 23.13
CA VAL A 264 -1.93 11.36 21.97
C VAL A 264 -1.56 10.25 21.01
N SER A 265 -1.80 10.46 19.71
CA SER A 265 -1.46 9.54 18.61
C SER A 265 -0.89 10.29 17.42
#